data_8f6f4beab6bf4508a35e5764e96e21b5
#
_entry.id   8f6f4beab6bf4508a35e5764e96e21b5
#
_cell.length_a   1.000
_cell.length_b   1.000
_cell.length_c   1.000
_cell.angle_alpha   90.00
_cell.angle_beta   90.00
_cell.angle_gamma   90.00
#
_symmetry.space_group_name_H-M   'P 1'
#
loop_
_entity.id
_entity.type
_entity.pdbx_description
1 polymer ?
#
loop_
_entity_poly.entity_id
_entity_poly.type
_entity_poly.pdbx_seq_one_letter_code
_entity_poly.pdbx_strand_id
1 'polypeptide(L)'
;MYQPISVVNVYYKGFGAKRLIGQLTMDGRRPVFGYDAAWIADGLELSPIEMPLHAAPYYGSHLSSHYLGGLLSDSLPDGWGMLLMDRFFRKIMDKPAQQINVLDRLAYIGDSAMGALSFEPKHNLSDVIDMSELTLAKLAAANQTILSGQDSDILAELIVIGGSPQGARPKALVLYDETSDFMTTNLASKNPLATPWLTKFPAQSEHKSVCLLESLYADMAKQAGLNLPAHHYFDIDNKYAAFGVERFDRVNNQRVHIHTLAGLLDIDFRIPSLDYLQYLRCVRMLTQSQVAIEEGFRHAVFNVIFNNKDDHSKNFSFMMDKAGRWSLSPVYDIAYNSGMNGYHQMDVAGEARHPTLTHLLKLAKLADIKQNKAQAIIDQVVSVAEGFLTVINGYEIQKELSNQVIHDIKANINQMVNR
;
A
#
# COMPACT_ATOMS: atom_id res chain seq x y z
N MET A 1 26.30 18.88 14.42
CA MET A 1 25.95 19.50 13.12
C MET A 1 25.58 18.38 12.17
N TYR A 2 24.37 18.40 11.59
CA TYR A 2 23.92 17.35 10.66
C TYR A 2 24.81 17.31 9.42
N GLN A 3 25.26 16.13 9.02
CA GLN A 3 25.97 15.91 7.76
C GLN A 3 25.06 15.10 6.84
N PRO A 4 24.73 15.58 5.63
CA PRO A 4 23.95 14.83 4.65
C PRO A 4 24.61 13.49 4.32
N ILE A 5 23.80 12.47 4.17
CA ILE A 5 24.28 11.15 3.80
C ILE A 5 24.66 11.17 2.32
N SER A 6 25.87 10.70 2.01
CA SER A 6 26.40 10.65 0.65
C SER A 6 26.33 9.27 0.00
N VAL A 7 26.21 8.21 0.81
CA VAL A 7 26.13 6.82 0.35
C VAL A 7 25.16 6.06 1.24
N VAL A 8 24.27 5.28 0.64
CA VAL A 8 23.40 4.36 1.33
C VAL A 8 23.63 2.94 0.77
N ASN A 9 23.98 2.03 1.65
CA ASN A 9 24.00 0.59 1.35
C ASN A 9 22.58 0.04 1.41
N VAL A 10 22.16 -0.66 0.37
CA VAL A 10 20.84 -1.27 0.25
C VAL A 10 20.96 -2.77 0.52
N TYR A 11 20.24 -3.26 1.50
CA TYR A 11 20.26 -4.68 1.89
C TYR A 11 18.91 -5.35 1.61
N TYR A 12 18.99 -6.60 1.19
CA TYR A 12 17.85 -7.52 1.21
C TYR A 12 17.80 -8.25 2.54
N LYS A 13 16.65 -8.20 3.21
CA LYS A 13 16.38 -8.87 4.50
C LYS A 13 15.24 -9.89 4.41
N GLY A 14 14.92 -10.38 3.22
CA GLY A 14 13.87 -11.38 3.04
C GLY A 14 14.23 -12.71 3.66
N PHE A 15 13.24 -13.35 4.29
CA PHE A 15 13.36 -14.71 4.87
C PHE A 15 14.53 -14.89 5.84
N GLY A 16 14.83 -13.87 6.65
CA GLY A 16 15.90 -13.90 7.65
C GLY A 16 17.31 -13.66 7.10
N ALA A 17 17.48 -13.44 5.82
CA ALA A 17 18.77 -13.06 5.23
C ALA A 17 19.15 -11.60 5.58
N LYS A 18 20.44 -11.29 5.52
CA LYS A 18 20.94 -9.91 5.36
C LYS A 18 22.04 -9.94 4.32
N ARG A 19 21.71 -9.43 3.11
CA ARG A 19 22.63 -9.46 1.96
C ARG A 19 22.68 -8.10 1.31
N LEU A 20 23.87 -7.62 0.97
CA LEU A 20 24.05 -6.38 0.23
C LEU A 20 23.51 -6.55 -1.20
N ILE A 21 22.58 -5.67 -1.60
CA ILE A 21 22.05 -5.63 -2.96
C ILE A 21 22.90 -4.68 -3.81
N GLY A 22 23.32 -3.56 -3.24
CA GLY A 22 24.02 -2.51 -3.94
C GLY A 22 24.14 -1.23 -3.12
N GLN A 23 24.58 -0.17 -3.80
CA GLN A 23 24.80 1.14 -3.20
C GLN A 23 24.05 2.21 -3.96
N LEU A 24 23.49 3.16 -3.21
CA LEU A 24 22.87 4.36 -3.71
C LEU A 24 23.75 5.56 -3.37
N THR A 25 24.08 6.36 -4.35
CA THR A 25 24.89 7.58 -4.22
C THR A 25 24.22 8.76 -4.94
N MET A 26 24.80 9.95 -4.85
CA MET A 26 24.35 11.11 -5.61
C MET A 26 25.35 11.45 -6.70
N ASP A 27 24.87 11.58 -7.96
CA ASP A 27 25.59 12.20 -9.06
C ASP A 27 25.01 13.62 -9.25
N GLY A 28 25.69 14.60 -8.69
CA GLY A 28 25.16 15.94 -8.56
C GLY A 28 23.86 15.97 -7.76
N ARG A 29 22.72 16.17 -8.43
CA ARG A 29 21.38 16.18 -7.82
C ARG A 29 20.58 14.90 -8.06
N ARG A 30 21.11 13.93 -8.83
CA ARG A 30 20.41 12.71 -9.19
C ARG A 30 20.90 11.53 -8.34
N PRO A 31 20.01 10.75 -7.75
CA PRO A 31 20.38 9.49 -7.12
C PRO A 31 20.78 8.47 -8.20
N VAL A 32 21.83 7.72 -7.92
CA VAL A 32 22.38 6.68 -8.78
C VAL A 32 22.54 5.42 -7.98
N PHE A 33 21.94 4.32 -8.44
CA PHE A 33 22.02 3.02 -7.81
C PHE A 33 22.88 2.06 -8.64
N GLY A 34 23.82 1.38 -7.99
CA GLY A 34 24.61 0.30 -8.59
C GLY A 34 24.40 -0.99 -7.81
N TYR A 35 24.09 -2.09 -8.52
CA TYR A 35 24.04 -3.42 -7.92
C TYR A 35 25.45 -3.89 -7.51
N ASP A 36 25.51 -4.61 -6.38
CA ASP A 36 26.72 -5.30 -5.93
C ASP A 36 27.02 -6.50 -6.86
N ALA A 37 28.30 -6.74 -7.17
CA ALA A 37 28.72 -7.79 -8.08
C ALA A 37 28.35 -9.20 -7.57
N ALA A 38 28.40 -9.45 -6.26
CA ALA A 38 27.99 -10.73 -5.68
C ALA A 38 26.47 -10.91 -5.78
N TRP A 39 25.68 -9.83 -5.65
CA TRP A 39 24.24 -9.89 -5.85
C TRP A 39 23.87 -10.20 -7.30
N ILE A 40 24.56 -9.58 -8.28
CA ILE A 40 24.36 -9.88 -9.72
C ILE A 40 24.68 -11.36 -10.00
N ALA A 41 25.79 -11.88 -9.45
CA ALA A 41 26.18 -13.28 -9.62
C ALA A 41 25.20 -14.28 -8.99
N ASP A 42 24.48 -13.88 -7.92
CA ASP A 42 23.43 -14.69 -7.28
C ASP A 42 22.16 -14.78 -8.14
N GLY A 43 21.88 -13.79 -8.96
CA GLY A 43 20.80 -13.80 -9.94
C GLY A 43 19.39 -13.59 -9.38
N LEU A 44 19.21 -13.16 -8.12
CA LEU A 44 17.89 -12.90 -7.54
C LEU A 44 17.36 -11.53 -7.97
N GLU A 45 16.43 -11.50 -8.90
CA GLU A 45 15.85 -10.28 -9.47
C GLU A 45 14.69 -9.73 -8.61
N LEU A 46 14.93 -8.58 -7.97
CA LEU A 46 13.93 -7.91 -7.11
C LEU A 46 13.05 -6.92 -7.89
N SER A 47 13.45 -6.50 -9.08
CA SER A 47 12.70 -5.57 -9.94
C SER A 47 12.99 -5.88 -11.42
N PRO A 48 12.41 -6.97 -11.96
CA PRO A 48 12.85 -7.54 -13.24
C PRO A 48 12.44 -6.74 -14.48
N ILE A 49 11.59 -5.73 -14.36
CA ILE A 49 11.08 -4.96 -15.51
C ILE A 49 12.01 -3.77 -15.80
N GLU A 50 12.07 -2.80 -14.88
CA GLU A 50 12.79 -1.54 -15.11
C GLU A 50 14.19 -1.50 -14.45
N MET A 51 14.45 -2.42 -13.51
CA MET A 51 15.76 -2.53 -12.84
C MET A 51 16.31 -3.96 -12.85
N PRO A 52 16.38 -4.65 -14.03
CA PRO A 52 16.97 -5.99 -14.11
C PRO A 52 18.45 -5.97 -13.70
N LEU A 53 18.98 -7.14 -13.33
CA LEU A 53 20.36 -7.25 -12.84
C LEU A 53 21.39 -6.95 -13.96
N HIS A 54 22.17 -5.91 -13.79
CA HIS A 54 23.34 -5.62 -14.65
C HIS A 54 24.37 -4.71 -13.92
N ALA A 55 25.57 -4.65 -14.44
CA ALA A 55 26.69 -3.91 -13.81
C ALA A 55 26.63 -2.40 -14.07
N ALA A 56 25.87 -1.92 -15.05
CA ALA A 56 25.74 -0.49 -15.28
C ALA A 56 24.86 0.17 -14.19
N PRO A 57 25.15 1.42 -13.79
CA PRO A 57 24.36 2.11 -12.79
C PRO A 57 22.96 2.48 -13.31
N TYR A 58 21.99 2.50 -12.40
CA TYR A 58 20.62 2.94 -12.63
C TYR A 58 20.42 4.38 -12.21
N TYR A 59 19.81 5.15 -13.09
CA TYR A 59 19.29 6.48 -12.84
C TYR A 59 17.76 6.38 -12.87
N GLY A 60 17.09 6.76 -11.81
CA GLY A 60 15.62 6.73 -11.77
C GLY A 60 15.00 7.58 -12.91
N SER A 61 13.84 7.18 -13.37
CA SER A 61 13.07 7.85 -14.41
C SER A 61 12.67 9.27 -13.99
N HIS A 62 12.48 10.16 -14.96
CA HIS A 62 11.82 11.45 -14.73
C HIS A 62 10.37 11.32 -14.25
N LEU A 63 9.78 10.14 -14.48
CA LEU A 63 8.41 9.82 -14.09
C LEU A 63 8.34 9.21 -12.68
N SER A 64 9.50 8.85 -12.08
CA SER A 64 9.54 8.30 -10.73
C SER A 64 9.63 9.39 -9.66
N SER A 65 9.08 9.08 -8.48
CA SER A 65 9.16 9.98 -7.32
C SER A 65 10.62 10.17 -6.90
N HIS A 66 11.04 11.42 -6.78
CA HIS A 66 12.40 11.80 -6.38
C HIS A 66 13.52 11.34 -7.33
N TYR A 67 13.23 10.99 -8.58
CA TYR A 67 14.20 10.41 -9.54
C TYR A 67 14.89 9.15 -8.99
N LEU A 68 14.24 8.44 -8.08
CA LEU A 68 14.74 7.23 -7.46
C LEU A 68 14.18 6.04 -8.22
N GLY A 69 15.02 5.09 -8.59
CA GLY A 69 14.56 3.87 -9.29
C GLY A 69 13.47 3.12 -8.51
N GLY A 70 12.53 2.55 -9.23
CA GLY A 70 11.28 2.02 -8.69
C GLY A 70 11.44 1.02 -7.54
N LEU A 71 12.46 0.15 -7.61
CA LEU A 71 12.81 -0.79 -6.52
C LEU A 71 13.01 -0.09 -5.18
N LEU A 72 13.66 1.08 -5.20
CA LEU A 72 13.99 1.82 -3.99
C LEU A 72 12.89 2.80 -3.61
N SER A 73 12.19 3.37 -4.60
CA SER A 73 11.12 4.33 -4.37
C SER A 73 9.93 3.72 -3.63
N ASP A 74 9.68 2.42 -3.78
CA ASP A 74 8.65 1.69 -3.03
C ASP A 74 8.92 1.62 -1.51
N SER A 75 10.15 1.89 -1.09
CA SER A 75 10.49 1.96 0.33
C SER A 75 10.20 3.33 0.95
N LEU A 76 9.99 4.36 0.13
CA LEU A 76 9.65 5.69 0.64
C LEU A 76 8.15 5.77 0.96
N PRO A 77 7.80 6.39 2.10
CA PRO A 77 6.41 6.70 2.38
C PRO A 77 5.90 7.79 1.43
N ASP A 78 4.60 7.91 1.38
CA ASP A 78 3.90 9.05 0.80
C ASP A 78 2.94 9.65 1.83
N GLY A 79 2.17 10.66 1.46
CA GLY A 79 1.12 11.24 2.27
C GLY A 79 1.47 11.38 3.75
N TRP A 80 0.85 10.53 4.57
CA TRP A 80 0.99 10.57 6.03
C TRP A 80 2.42 10.31 6.51
N GLY A 81 3.05 9.23 6.02
CA GLY A 81 4.41 8.90 6.43
C GLY A 81 5.43 9.97 6.04
N MET A 82 5.25 10.61 4.88
CA MET A 82 6.09 11.74 4.45
C MET A 82 5.89 12.96 5.34
N LEU A 83 4.65 13.26 5.76
CA LEU A 83 4.35 14.34 6.71
C LEU A 83 5.08 14.13 8.05
N LEU A 84 5.06 12.92 8.59
CA LEU A 84 5.76 12.58 9.82
C LEU A 84 7.28 12.69 9.65
N MET A 85 7.82 12.19 8.55
CA MET A 85 9.24 12.28 8.21
C MET A 85 9.70 13.74 8.10
N ASP A 86 8.94 14.59 7.42
CA ASP A 86 9.27 16.02 7.29
C ASP A 86 9.23 16.74 8.64
N ARG A 87 8.32 16.37 9.55
CA ARG A 87 8.29 16.88 10.93
C ARG A 87 9.51 16.41 11.74
N PHE A 88 9.91 15.14 11.57
CA PHE A 88 11.13 14.62 12.18
C PHE A 88 12.35 15.46 11.79
N PHE A 89 12.60 15.65 10.52
CA PHE A 89 13.75 16.42 10.05
C PHE A 89 13.71 17.86 10.54
N ARG A 90 12.54 18.49 10.51
CA ARG A 90 12.39 19.89 10.96
C ARG A 90 12.64 20.04 12.45
N LYS A 91 12.11 19.16 13.30
CA LYS A 91 12.11 19.32 14.74
C LYS A 91 13.32 18.71 15.44
N ILE A 92 13.74 17.52 15.00
CA ILE A 92 14.83 16.77 15.65
C ILE A 92 16.17 17.13 14.99
N MET A 93 16.16 17.31 13.68
CA MET A 93 17.39 17.60 12.91
C MET A 93 17.58 19.09 12.61
N ASP A 94 16.64 19.94 12.99
CA ASP A 94 16.65 21.40 12.71
C ASP A 94 16.89 21.69 11.21
N LYS A 95 16.24 20.92 10.34
CA LYS A 95 16.36 21.01 8.88
C LYS A 95 14.99 21.11 8.20
N PRO A 96 14.76 22.10 7.33
CA PRO A 96 13.57 22.12 6.50
C PRO A 96 13.62 20.98 5.47
N ALA A 97 12.45 20.44 5.12
CA ALA A 97 12.31 19.28 4.23
C ALA A 97 13.01 19.45 2.87
N GLN A 98 13.08 20.70 2.36
CA GLN A 98 13.74 21.03 1.08
C GLN A 98 15.27 20.86 1.10
N GLN A 99 15.87 20.77 2.27
CA GLN A 99 17.31 20.56 2.44
C GLN A 99 17.69 19.09 2.66
N ILE A 100 16.69 18.21 2.73
CA ILE A 100 16.87 16.78 2.96
C ILE A 100 16.86 16.07 1.61
N ASN A 101 17.94 15.36 1.30
CA ASN A 101 18.04 14.59 0.09
C ASN A 101 17.34 13.21 0.24
N VAL A 102 17.22 12.47 -0.86
CA VAL A 102 16.54 11.18 -0.86
C VAL A 102 17.28 10.09 -0.08
N LEU A 103 18.63 10.19 0.02
CA LEU A 103 19.43 9.26 0.80
C LEU A 103 19.18 9.43 2.30
N ASP A 104 19.01 10.67 2.75
CA ASP A 104 18.63 10.97 4.14
C ASP A 104 17.25 10.37 4.48
N ARG A 105 16.31 10.45 3.53
CA ARG A 105 14.97 9.85 3.69
C ARG A 105 15.03 8.32 3.77
N LEU A 106 15.85 7.67 2.95
CA LEU A 106 16.04 6.22 3.02
C LEU A 106 16.76 5.80 4.30
N ALA A 107 17.73 6.57 4.77
CA ALA A 107 18.38 6.33 6.05
C ALA A 107 17.43 6.52 7.26
N TYR A 108 16.47 7.44 7.15
CA TYR A 108 15.39 7.56 8.12
C TYR A 108 14.51 6.28 8.13
N ILE A 109 14.15 5.76 6.97
CA ILE A 109 13.41 4.51 6.85
C ILE A 109 14.20 3.33 7.43
N GLY A 110 15.49 3.23 7.12
CA GLY A 110 16.38 2.20 7.67
C GLY A 110 15.80 0.79 7.58
N ASP A 111 15.43 0.23 8.73
CA ASP A 111 14.84 -1.12 8.85
C ASP A 111 13.30 -1.13 8.79
N SER A 112 12.63 0.00 8.80
CA SER A 112 11.17 0.07 8.91
C SER A 112 10.43 -0.04 7.57
N ALA A 113 11.15 -0.12 6.44
CA ALA A 113 10.56 -0.24 5.10
C ALA A 113 9.51 -1.36 5.01
N MET A 114 8.47 -1.11 4.22
CA MET A 114 7.58 -2.18 3.76
C MET A 114 8.40 -3.15 2.89
N GLY A 115 8.02 -4.44 2.91
CA GLY A 115 8.76 -5.46 2.18
C GLY A 115 10.11 -5.83 2.80
N ALA A 116 11.07 -6.25 1.96
CA ALA A 116 12.32 -6.87 2.39
C ALA A 116 13.57 -5.95 2.31
N LEU A 117 13.44 -4.72 1.85
CA LEU A 117 14.59 -3.82 1.75
C LEU A 117 14.93 -3.15 3.09
N SER A 118 16.20 -2.81 3.26
CA SER A 118 16.73 -2.10 4.41
C SER A 118 17.90 -1.21 3.97
N PHE A 119 18.11 -0.10 4.67
CA PHE A 119 19.04 0.96 4.29
C PHE A 119 20.01 1.27 5.42
N GLU A 120 21.32 1.35 5.09
CA GLU A 120 22.38 1.72 6.04
C GLU A 120 23.30 2.77 5.43
N PRO A 121 23.74 3.80 6.20
CA PRO A 121 23.45 4.00 7.63
C PRO A 121 21.97 4.28 7.88
N LYS A 122 21.52 3.99 9.09
CA LYS A 122 20.15 4.31 9.52
C LYS A 122 20.16 5.33 10.66
N HIS A 123 19.13 6.15 10.73
CA HIS A 123 18.88 6.94 11.93
C HIS A 123 18.27 6.04 13.01
N ASN A 124 18.93 5.92 14.15
CA ASN A 124 18.43 5.12 15.28
C ASN A 124 17.36 5.93 16.03
N LEU A 125 16.16 5.94 15.53
CA LEU A 125 15.03 6.67 16.14
C LEU A 125 14.63 6.06 17.49
N SER A 126 14.73 4.73 17.62
CA SER A 126 14.39 4.00 18.84
C SER A 126 15.34 4.24 20.02
N ASP A 127 16.56 4.71 19.77
CA ASP A 127 17.54 5.00 20.84
C ASP A 127 17.24 6.32 21.55
N VAL A 128 16.35 7.14 20.98
CA VAL A 128 16.03 8.50 21.46
C VAL A 128 14.62 8.59 22.05
N ILE A 129 13.78 7.58 21.79
CA ILE A 129 12.35 7.60 22.11
C ILE A 129 12.02 6.47 23.05
N ASP A 130 11.62 6.80 24.26
CA ASP A 130 11.04 5.84 25.19
C ASP A 130 9.64 5.48 24.68
N MET A 131 9.51 4.31 24.05
CA MET A 131 8.24 3.81 23.51
C MET A 131 7.34 3.36 24.65
N SER A 132 6.66 4.31 25.30
CA SER A 132 5.55 3.98 26.16
C SER A 132 4.43 3.32 25.37
N GLU A 133 3.74 2.35 25.96
CA GLU A 133 2.58 1.73 25.32
C GLU A 133 1.50 2.78 25.08
N LEU A 134 1.12 2.92 23.80
CA LEU A 134 0.08 3.85 23.38
C LEU A 134 -1.20 3.07 23.08
N THR A 135 -2.32 3.61 23.56
CA THR A 135 -3.63 3.08 23.18
C THR A 135 -4.07 3.60 21.82
N LEU A 136 -4.96 2.86 21.13
CA LEU A 136 -5.55 3.33 19.86
C LEU A 136 -6.25 4.69 20.03
N ALA A 137 -6.87 4.96 21.19
CA ALA A 137 -7.50 6.24 21.45
C ALA A 137 -6.49 7.39 21.49
N LYS A 138 -5.33 7.20 22.12
CA LYS A 138 -4.23 8.19 22.10
C LYS A 138 -3.70 8.42 20.69
N LEU A 139 -3.51 7.34 19.91
CA LEU A 139 -3.08 7.43 18.51
C LEU A 139 -4.10 8.19 17.66
N ALA A 140 -5.39 7.88 17.79
CA ALA A 140 -6.45 8.55 17.05
C ALA A 140 -6.52 10.06 17.38
N ALA A 141 -6.45 10.41 18.65
CA ALA A 141 -6.46 11.82 19.10
C ALA A 141 -5.22 12.58 18.58
N ALA A 142 -4.03 12.00 18.69
CA ALA A 142 -2.79 12.60 18.23
C ALA A 142 -2.77 12.78 16.70
N ASN A 143 -3.30 11.81 15.94
CA ASN A 143 -3.42 11.92 14.50
C ASN A 143 -4.28 13.12 14.10
N GLN A 144 -5.42 13.36 14.76
CA GLN A 144 -6.28 14.53 14.50
C GLN A 144 -5.56 15.85 14.84
N THR A 145 -4.80 15.88 15.94
CA THR A 145 -3.96 17.03 16.29
C THR A 145 -2.94 17.35 15.18
N ILE A 146 -2.27 16.32 14.68
CA ILE A 146 -1.28 16.48 13.59
C ILE A 146 -1.95 16.95 12.29
N LEU A 147 -3.11 16.39 11.94
CA LEU A 147 -3.86 16.78 10.73
C LEU A 147 -4.37 18.24 10.83
N SER A 148 -4.67 18.75 12.02
CA SER A 148 -5.03 20.16 12.21
C SER A 148 -3.84 21.12 12.10
N GLY A 149 -2.64 20.63 11.81
CA GLY A 149 -1.41 21.41 11.69
C GLY A 149 -0.68 21.64 13.01
N GLN A 150 -1.21 21.14 14.13
CA GLN A 150 -0.61 21.25 15.45
C GLN A 150 0.37 20.11 15.72
N ASP A 151 1.18 20.27 16.75
CA ASP A 151 2.07 19.22 17.22
C ASP A 151 1.39 18.38 18.32
N SER A 152 1.69 17.10 18.31
CA SER A 152 1.26 16.17 19.34
C SER A 152 2.39 15.87 20.32
N ASP A 153 2.05 15.67 21.59
CA ASP A 153 3.01 15.25 22.63
C ASP A 153 3.65 13.90 22.34
N ILE A 154 2.97 13.03 21.55
CA ILE A 154 3.48 11.72 21.12
C ILE A 154 3.97 11.73 19.66
N LEU A 155 4.39 12.89 19.16
CA LEU A 155 4.88 13.01 17.78
C LEU A 155 6.07 12.06 17.50
N ALA A 156 6.95 11.89 18.46
CA ALA A 156 8.13 11.05 18.34
C ALA A 156 7.76 9.57 18.15
N GLU A 157 6.83 9.07 18.97
CA GLU A 157 6.30 7.70 18.86
C GLU A 157 5.57 7.49 17.52
N LEU A 158 4.73 8.47 17.11
CA LEU A 158 4.06 8.41 15.81
C LEU A 158 5.04 8.37 14.63
N ILE A 159 6.17 9.06 14.73
CA ILE A 159 7.25 9.01 13.74
C ILE A 159 7.78 7.58 13.60
N VAL A 160 7.96 6.87 14.71
CA VAL A 160 8.48 5.49 14.71
C VAL A 160 7.48 4.50 14.11
N ILE A 161 6.20 4.56 14.54
CA ILE A 161 5.20 3.57 14.17
C ILE A 161 4.38 3.94 12.93
N GLY A 162 4.34 5.20 12.55
CA GLY A 162 3.56 5.72 11.42
C GLY A 162 4.37 6.27 10.24
N GLY A 163 5.70 6.40 10.40
CA GLY A 163 6.55 7.09 9.42
C GLY A 163 6.94 6.28 8.19
N SER A 164 6.75 4.96 8.19
CA SER A 164 7.15 4.11 7.06
C SER A 164 6.02 3.65 6.13
N PRO A 165 4.76 3.48 6.58
CA PRO A 165 3.70 3.03 5.69
C PRO A 165 3.31 4.08 4.64
N GLN A 166 2.94 3.59 3.46
CA GLN A 166 2.43 4.42 2.35
C GLN A 166 0.96 4.79 2.55
N GLY A 167 0.47 5.80 1.79
CA GLY A 167 -0.91 6.26 1.77
C GLY A 167 -1.15 7.57 2.53
N ALA A 168 -2.23 8.27 2.18
CA ALA A 168 -2.53 9.62 2.65
C ALA A 168 -3.17 9.69 4.05
N ARG A 169 -3.98 8.68 4.44
CA ARG A 169 -4.66 8.64 5.74
C ARG A 169 -3.69 8.35 6.87
N PRO A 170 -3.94 8.89 8.09
CA PRO A 170 -3.18 8.54 9.28
C PRO A 170 -3.17 7.05 9.53
N LYS A 171 -2.00 6.51 9.86
CA LYS A 171 -1.83 5.09 10.09
C LYS A 171 -0.69 4.82 11.06
N ALA A 172 -0.73 3.66 11.69
CA ALA A 172 0.30 3.20 12.61
C ALA A 172 0.53 1.71 12.49
N LEU A 173 1.77 1.29 12.70
CA LEU A 173 2.13 -0.12 12.86
C LEU A 173 1.90 -0.54 14.31
N VAL A 174 1.26 -1.69 14.49
CA VAL A 174 0.99 -2.28 15.79
C VAL A 174 1.26 -3.79 15.73
N LEU A 175 1.41 -4.41 16.89
CA LEU A 175 1.26 -5.86 17.04
C LEU A 175 -0.13 -6.13 17.60
N TYR A 176 -0.85 -7.07 17.00
CA TYR A 176 -2.18 -7.45 17.43
C TYR A 176 -2.34 -8.97 17.49
N ASP A 177 -2.96 -9.45 18.56
CA ASP A 177 -3.36 -10.83 18.77
C ASP A 177 -4.89 -10.90 18.76
N GLU A 178 -5.46 -11.43 17.69
CA GLU A 178 -6.91 -11.56 17.52
C GLU A 178 -7.55 -12.49 18.58
N THR A 179 -6.78 -13.44 19.13
CA THR A 179 -7.32 -14.43 20.07
C THR A 179 -7.61 -13.81 21.44
N SER A 180 -6.73 -12.93 21.89
CA SER A 180 -6.84 -12.26 23.20
C SER A 180 -7.32 -10.82 23.11
N ASP A 181 -7.57 -10.32 21.91
CA ASP A 181 -7.84 -8.89 21.61
C ASP A 181 -6.76 -7.95 22.18
N PHE A 182 -5.52 -8.46 22.23
CA PHE A 182 -4.39 -7.71 22.75
C PHE A 182 -3.68 -6.94 21.64
N MET A 183 -3.50 -5.64 21.84
CA MET A 183 -2.79 -4.76 20.93
C MET A 183 -1.69 -3.99 21.66
N THR A 184 -0.51 -3.86 21.02
CA THR A 184 0.59 -3.03 21.51
C THR A 184 1.28 -2.26 20.38
N THR A 185 1.73 -1.04 20.68
CA THR A 185 2.60 -0.25 19.82
C THR A 185 4.09 -0.59 19.99
N ASN A 186 4.43 -1.39 20.98
CA ASN A 186 5.77 -1.89 21.16
C ASN A 186 6.08 -3.00 20.15
N LEU A 187 6.63 -2.63 18.99
CA LEU A 187 6.98 -3.56 17.91
C LEU A 187 8.08 -4.56 18.27
N ALA A 188 8.74 -4.40 19.42
CA ALA A 188 9.72 -5.36 19.97
C ALA A 188 9.11 -6.34 20.98
N SER A 189 7.79 -6.28 21.21
CA SER A 189 7.09 -7.24 22.09
C SER A 189 7.34 -8.67 21.67
N LYS A 190 7.53 -9.55 22.66
CA LYS A 190 7.80 -10.97 22.46
C LYS A 190 6.55 -11.85 22.56
N ASN A 191 5.34 -11.24 22.54
CA ASN A 191 4.12 -12.05 22.50
C ASN A 191 4.12 -12.89 21.20
N PRO A 192 4.19 -14.24 21.28
CA PRO A 192 4.30 -15.09 20.10
C PRO A 192 3.02 -15.15 19.26
N LEU A 193 1.88 -14.75 19.83
CA LEU A 193 0.58 -14.75 19.17
C LEU A 193 0.26 -13.42 18.48
N ALA A 194 0.96 -12.36 18.86
CA ALA A 194 0.74 -11.05 18.25
C ALA A 194 1.50 -10.93 16.92
N THR A 195 0.76 -10.67 15.85
CA THR A 195 1.30 -10.47 14.50
C THR A 195 1.39 -8.98 14.14
N PRO A 196 2.22 -8.60 13.16
CA PRO A 196 2.32 -7.20 12.70
C PRO A 196 1.07 -6.78 11.92
N TRP A 197 0.47 -5.66 12.33
CA TRP A 197 -0.70 -5.06 11.69
C TRP A 197 -0.44 -3.61 11.31
N LEU A 198 -1.19 -3.15 10.31
CA LEU A 198 -1.32 -1.74 9.94
C LEU A 198 -2.70 -1.26 10.35
N THR A 199 -2.78 -0.26 11.23
CA THR A 199 -4.03 0.40 11.59
C THR A 199 -4.17 1.72 10.85
N LYS A 200 -5.36 1.99 10.30
CA LYS A 200 -5.73 3.22 9.59
C LYS A 200 -6.79 3.96 10.38
N PHE A 201 -6.68 5.28 10.42
CA PHE A 201 -7.60 6.17 11.12
C PHE A 201 -8.28 7.12 10.13
N PRO A 202 -9.42 7.70 10.49
CA PRO A 202 -10.09 8.70 9.66
C PRO A 202 -9.17 9.88 9.33
N ALA A 203 -9.28 10.40 8.12
CA ALA A 203 -8.62 11.64 7.73
C ALA A 203 -9.27 12.86 8.44
N GLN A 204 -8.73 14.06 8.20
CA GLN A 204 -9.30 15.26 8.75
C GLN A 204 -10.76 15.44 8.29
N SER A 205 -11.65 15.70 9.24
CA SER A 205 -13.09 15.89 9.00
C SER A 205 -13.86 14.65 8.51
N GLU A 206 -13.25 13.49 8.42
CA GLU A 206 -13.97 12.24 8.17
C GLU A 206 -14.62 11.72 9.46
N HIS A 207 -15.82 11.18 9.33
CA HIS A 207 -16.49 10.48 10.43
C HIS A 207 -15.89 9.10 10.67
N LYS A 208 -15.90 8.60 11.92
CA LYS A 208 -15.31 7.29 12.29
C LYS A 208 -15.87 6.11 11.48
N SER A 209 -17.09 6.23 10.96
CA SER A 209 -17.73 5.18 10.16
C SER A 209 -17.02 4.86 8.83
N VAL A 210 -16.07 5.67 8.38
CA VAL A 210 -15.23 5.32 7.20
C VAL A 210 -14.38 4.08 7.47
N CYS A 211 -13.93 3.87 8.73
CA CYS A 211 -13.20 2.67 9.13
C CYS A 211 -14.10 1.41 9.13
N LEU A 212 -15.35 1.56 9.57
CA LEU A 212 -16.33 0.48 9.48
C LEU A 212 -16.63 0.14 8.02
N LEU A 213 -16.83 1.15 7.17
CA LEU A 213 -17.07 0.94 5.74
C LEU A 213 -15.89 0.24 5.07
N GLU A 214 -14.64 0.59 5.40
CA GLU A 214 -13.45 -0.08 4.87
C GLU A 214 -13.40 -1.55 5.30
N SER A 215 -13.79 -1.88 6.55
CA SER A 215 -13.91 -3.25 7.02
C SER A 215 -14.98 -4.04 6.26
N LEU A 216 -16.14 -3.44 6.01
CA LEU A 216 -17.21 -4.07 5.22
C LEU A 216 -16.78 -4.30 3.77
N TYR A 217 -16.03 -3.38 3.17
CA TYR A 217 -15.46 -3.56 1.84
C TYR A 217 -14.47 -4.72 1.79
N ALA A 218 -13.66 -4.89 2.83
CA ALA A 218 -12.76 -6.04 2.96
C ALA A 218 -13.54 -7.36 3.04
N ASP A 219 -14.65 -7.41 3.80
CA ASP A 219 -15.54 -8.57 3.86
C ASP A 219 -16.16 -8.89 2.50
N MET A 220 -16.66 -7.87 1.79
CA MET A 220 -17.24 -8.05 0.46
C MET A 220 -16.20 -8.51 -0.56
N ALA A 221 -14.97 -8.00 -0.48
CA ALA A 221 -13.89 -8.43 -1.35
C ALA A 221 -13.54 -9.91 -1.13
N LYS A 222 -13.49 -10.39 0.13
CA LYS A 222 -13.35 -11.83 0.43
C LYS A 222 -14.50 -12.67 -0.13
N GLN A 223 -15.75 -12.21 0.03
CA GLN A 223 -16.92 -12.89 -0.53
C GLN A 223 -16.90 -12.92 -2.06
N ALA A 224 -16.38 -11.87 -2.69
CA ALA A 224 -16.16 -11.81 -4.13
C ALA A 224 -15.00 -12.70 -4.61
N GLY A 225 -14.30 -13.40 -3.71
CA GLY A 225 -13.20 -14.32 -4.01
C GLY A 225 -11.84 -13.67 -4.18
N LEU A 226 -11.66 -12.45 -3.69
CA LEU A 226 -10.34 -11.82 -3.59
C LEU A 226 -9.59 -12.31 -2.35
N ASN A 227 -8.28 -12.47 -2.49
CA ASN A 227 -7.41 -12.83 -1.37
C ASN A 227 -7.07 -11.57 -0.56
N LEU A 228 -7.52 -11.50 0.70
CA LEU A 228 -7.20 -10.43 1.65
C LEU A 228 -6.57 -10.99 2.92
N PRO A 229 -5.69 -10.22 3.58
CA PRO A 229 -5.22 -10.56 4.91
C PRO A 229 -6.35 -10.54 5.95
N ALA A 230 -6.08 -11.00 7.16
CA ALA A 230 -6.95 -10.78 8.31
C ALA A 230 -7.14 -9.27 8.52
N HIS A 231 -8.35 -8.87 8.88
CA HIS A 231 -8.67 -7.46 9.15
C HIS A 231 -9.66 -7.35 10.30
N HIS A 232 -9.64 -6.19 10.96
CA HIS A 232 -10.46 -5.93 12.12
C HIS A 232 -10.92 -4.46 12.16
N TYR A 233 -12.18 -4.25 12.55
CA TYR A 233 -12.71 -2.93 12.87
C TYR A 233 -12.58 -2.69 14.38
N PHE A 234 -11.78 -1.72 14.77
CA PHE A 234 -11.62 -1.28 16.15
C PHE A 234 -12.60 -0.14 16.44
N ASP A 235 -13.69 -0.43 17.14
CA ASP A 235 -14.58 0.62 17.68
C ASP A 235 -13.99 1.12 19.01
N ILE A 236 -13.27 2.24 18.96
CA ILE A 236 -12.48 2.73 20.09
C ILE A 236 -13.37 3.43 21.12
N ASP A 237 -14.20 4.35 20.65
CA ASP A 237 -15.18 5.10 21.45
C ASP A 237 -16.20 5.82 20.55
N ASN A 238 -17.04 6.68 21.14
CA ASN A 238 -18.05 7.44 20.39
C ASN A 238 -17.47 8.35 19.29
N LYS A 239 -16.18 8.71 19.36
CA LYS A 239 -15.53 9.66 18.47
C LYS A 239 -14.54 8.97 17.51
N TYR A 240 -13.88 7.92 17.97
CA TYR A 240 -12.75 7.32 17.28
C TYR A 240 -12.99 5.86 16.91
N ALA A 241 -12.49 5.47 15.77
CA ALA A 241 -12.38 4.10 15.32
C ALA A 241 -11.10 3.94 14.51
N ALA A 242 -10.69 2.70 14.28
CA ALA A 242 -9.62 2.36 13.34
C ALA A 242 -10.01 1.11 12.53
N PHE A 243 -9.45 1.02 11.32
CA PHE A 243 -9.44 -0.20 10.53
C PHE A 243 -8.05 -0.82 10.60
N GLY A 244 -7.95 -2.06 11.02
CA GLY A 244 -6.69 -2.81 11.08
C GLY A 244 -6.64 -3.89 10.02
N VAL A 245 -5.45 -4.11 9.46
CA VAL A 245 -5.18 -5.18 8.52
C VAL A 245 -3.83 -5.82 8.84
N GLU A 246 -3.77 -7.16 8.82
CA GLU A 246 -2.53 -7.89 9.03
C GLU A 246 -1.54 -7.64 7.89
N ARG A 247 -0.27 -7.48 8.22
CA ARG A 247 0.78 -7.23 7.24
C ARG A 247 1.18 -8.51 6.52
N PHE A 248 0.85 -8.62 5.26
CA PHE A 248 1.22 -9.76 4.41
C PHE A 248 2.71 -9.78 4.03
N ASP A 249 3.42 -8.68 4.18
CA ASP A 249 4.87 -8.60 3.98
C ASP A 249 5.68 -9.06 5.20
N ARG A 250 4.99 -9.60 6.20
CA ARG A 250 5.57 -10.22 7.41
C ARG A 250 4.95 -11.59 7.62
N VAL A 251 5.69 -12.64 7.34
CA VAL A 251 5.25 -14.03 7.49
C VAL A 251 6.17 -14.74 8.48
N ASN A 252 5.60 -15.28 9.56
CA ASN A 252 6.37 -15.94 10.64
C ASN A 252 7.54 -15.07 11.14
N ASN A 253 7.28 -13.79 11.38
CA ASN A 253 8.29 -12.78 11.78
C ASN A 253 9.42 -12.58 10.76
N GLN A 254 9.29 -13.09 9.55
CA GLN A 254 10.23 -12.86 8.46
C GLN A 254 9.67 -11.86 7.46
N ARG A 255 10.57 -11.09 6.84
CA ARG A 255 10.21 -10.13 5.80
C ARG A 255 10.05 -10.82 4.46
N VAL A 256 9.04 -10.44 3.72
CA VAL A 256 8.79 -10.90 2.34
C VAL A 256 8.99 -9.72 1.40
N HIS A 257 9.68 -9.93 0.30
CA HIS A 257 9.81 -8.88 -0.72
C HIS A 257 8.47 -8.60 -1.38
N ILE A 258 8.11 -7.33 -1.41
CA ILE A 258 6.96 -6.81 -2.15
C ILE A 258 7.43 -5.73 -3.10
N HIS A 259 6.75 -5.61 -4.25
CA HIS A 259 7.00 -4.56 -5.21
C HIS A 259 5.69 -4.10 -5.83
N THR A 260 5.44 -2.79 -5.79
CA THR A 260 4.21 -2.22 -6.36
C THR A 260 4.28 -2.19 -7.88
N LEU A 261 3.13 -2.14 -8.55
CA LEU A 261 3.07 -1.93 -9.99
C LEU A 261 3.73 -0.60 -10.39
N ALA A 262 3.58 0.44 -9.57
CA ALA A 262 4.27 1.73 -9.78
C ALA A 262 5.78 1.58 -9.73
N GLY A 263 6.30 0.86 -8.74
CA GLY A 263 7.73 0.62 -8.61
C GLY A 263 8.28 -0.27 -9.71
N LEU A 264 7.56 -1.34 -10.09
CA LEU A 264 7.96 -2.24 -11.19
C LEU A 264 8.12 -1.53 -12.52
N LEU A 265 7.27 -0.53 -12.80
CA LEU A 265 7.26 0.23 -14.05
C LEU A 265 7.97 1.58 -13.93
N ASP A 266 8.59 1.88 -12.78
CA ASP A 266 9.31 3.13 -12.46
C ASP A 266 8.52 4.39 -12.82
N ILE A 267 7.24 4.46 -12.42
CA ILE A 267 6.33 5.55 -12.74
C ILE A 267 5.84 6.29 -11.48
N ASP A 268 5.41 7.53 -11.66
CA ASP A 268 4.74 8.29 -10.60
C ASP A 268 3.25 7.90 -10.52
N PHE A 269 2.86 7.21 -9.46
CA PHE A 269 1.49 6.77 -9.21
C PHE A 269 0.45 7.90 -9.13
N ARG A 270 0.89 9.14 -8.89
CA ARG A 270 0.01 10.32 -8.84
C ARG A 270 -0.46 10.77 -10.22
N ILE A 271 0.17 10.25 -11.27
CA ILE A 271 -0.19 10.53 -12.66
C ILE A 271 -0.91 9.30 -13.22
N PRO A 272 -2.23 9.41 -13.55
CA PRO A 272 -2.97 8.33 -14.17
C PRO A 272 -2.42 8.01 -15.57
N SER A 273 -1.46 7.09 -15.65
CA SER A 273 -0.74 6.75 -16.88
C SER A 273 -0.87 5.28 -17.26
N LEU A 274 -1.56 4.48 -16.45
CA LEU A 274 -1.76 3.05 -16.65
C LEU A 274 -3.21 2.69 -16.89
N ASP A 275 -3.41 1.55 -17.52
CA ASP A 275 -4.68 0.86 -17.66
C ASP A 275 -4.65 -0.54 -17.02
N TYR A 276 -5.82 -1.14 -16.81
CA TYR A 276 -5.91 -2.50 -16.26
C TYR A 276 -5.30 -3.56 -17.18
N LEU A 277 -5.21 -3.33 -18.49
CA LEU A 277 -4.56 -4.28 -19.40
C LEU A 277 -3.04 -4.33 -19.16
N GLN A 278 -2.42 -3.17 -18.92
CA GLN A 278 -0.99 -3.11 -18.57
C GLN A 278 -0.71 -3.81 -17.24
N TYR A 279 -1.58 -3.60 -16.23
CA TYR A 279 -1.51 -4.36 -14.98
C TYR A 279 -1.59 -5.87 -15.22
N LEU A 280 -2.58 -6.37 -15.99
CA LEU A 280 -2.73 -7.81 -16.27
C LEU A 280 -1.58 -8.37 -17.09
N ARG A 281 -0.93 -7.57 -17.95
CA ARG A 281 0.31 -7.95 -18.64
C ARG A 281 1.48 -8.13 -17.68
N CYS A 282 1.64 -7.24 -16.69
CA CYS A 282 2.63 -7.39 -15.62
C CYS A 282 2.35 -8.64 -14.78
N VAL A 283 1.08 -8.92 -14.44
CA VAL A 283 0.68 -10.16 -13.75
C VAL A 283 1.13 -11.38 -14.57
N ARG A 284 0.83 -11.40 -15.86
CA ARG A 284 1.25 -12.51 -16.76
C ARG A 284 2.76 -12.69 -16.78
N MET A 285 3.49 -11.60 -16.95
CA MET A 285 4.95 -11.61 -17.06
C MET A 285 5.61 -12.18 -15.80
N LEU A 286 5.19 -11.70 -14.64
CA LEU A 286 5.81 -12.07 -13.37
C LEU A 286 5.38 -13.44 -12.87
N THR A 287 4.08 -13.76 -12.95
CA THR A 287 3.54 -14.96 -12.31
C THR A 287 3.48 -16.17 -13.27
N GLN A 288 3.42 -15.94 -14.57
CA GLN A 288 3.21 -16.95 -15.60
C GLN A 288 1.99 -17.84 -15.32
N SER A 289 0.98 -17.30 -14.64
CA SER A 289 -0.19 -18.01 -14.12
C SER A 289 -1.48 -17.43 -14.67
N GLN A 290 -2.27 -18.26 -15.37
CA GLN A 290 -3.60 -17.87 -15.84
C GLN A 290 -4.56 -17.61 -14.65
N VAL A 291 -4.40 -18.34 -13.55
CA VAL A 291 -5.18 -18.12 -12.31
C VAL A 291 -4.90 -16.73 -11.75
N ALA A 292 -3.65 -16.30 -11.68
CA ALA A 292 -3.28 -14.97 -11.21
C ALA A 292 -3.84 -13.86 -12.13
N ILE A 293 -3.91 -14.06 -13.44
CA ILE A 293 -4.53 -13.11 -14.38
C ILE A 293 -6.04 -13.00 -14.12
N GLU A 294 -6.71 -14.11 -13.86
CA GLU A 294 -8.14 -14.14 -13.49
C GLU A 294 -8.40 -13.45 -12.14
N GLU A 295 -7.49 -13.62 -11.15
CA GLU A 295 -7.53 -12.90 -9.87
C GLU A 295 -7.31 -11.39 -10.07
N GLY A 296 -6.33 -10.98 -10.87
CA GLY A 296 -6.12 -9.56 -11.22
C GLY A 296 -7.32 -8.95 -11.93
N PHE A 297 -7.96 -9.70 -12.83
CA PHE A 297 -9.20 -9.28 -13.48
C PHE A 297 -10.36 -9.15 -12.47
N ARG A 298 -10.51 -10.10 -11.54
CA ARG A 298 -11.49 -10.02 -10.44
C ARG A 298 -11.29 -8.75 -9.61
N HIS A 299 -10.05 -8.37 -9.32
CA HIS A 299 -9.73 -7.13 -8.62
C HIS A 299 -10.21 -5.90 -9.39
N ALA A 300 -9.97 -5.85 -10.72
CA ALA A 300 -10.48 -4.78 -11.58
C ALA A 300 -12.03 -4.73 -11.57
N VAL A 301 -12.70 -5.87 -11.70
CA VAL A 301 -14.17 -5.98 -11.64
C VAL A 301 -14.71 -5.48 -10.29
N PHE A 302 -14.06 -5.86 -9.18
CA PHE A 302 -14.45 -5.41 -7.85
C PHE A 302 -14.33 -3.88 -7.72
N ASN A 303 -13.20 -3.30 -8.12
CA ASN A 303 -12.97 -1.86 -8.05
C ASN A 303 -14.03 -1.09 -8.85
N VAL A 304 -14.40 -1.58 -10.02
CA VAL A 304 -15.45 -0.97 -10.85
C VAL A 304 -16.83 -1.04 -10.18
N ILE A 305 -17.24 -2.24 -9.74
CA ILE A 305 -18.60 -2.46 -9.21
C ILE A 305 -18.77 -1.80 -7.84
N PHE A 306 -17.78 -1.93 -6.96
CA PHE A 306 -17.79 -1.34 -5.62
C PHE A 306 -17.34 0.13 -5.57
N ASN A 307 -17.11 0.75 -6.73
CA ASN A 307 -16.72 2.16 -6.85
C ASN A 307 -15.46 2.51 -6.06
N ASN A 308 -14.46 1.62 -6.07
CA ASN A 308 -13.14 1.93 -5.56
C ASN A 308 -12.31 2.58 -6.66
N LYS A 309 -12.40 3.91 -6.78
CA LYS A 309 -11.73 4.71 -7.82
C LYS A 309 -10.36 5.26 -7.38
N ASP A 310 -9.86 4.83 -6.24
CA ASP A 310 -8.47 5.08 -5.82
C ASP A 310 -7.56 3.93 -6.25
N ASP A 311 -7.82 3.39 -7.43
CA ASP A 311 -7.17 2.23 -8.03
C ASP A 311 -5.86 2.60 -8.74
N HIS A 312 -5.02 3.41 -8.08
CA HIS A 312 -3.73 3.80 -8.62
C HIS A 312 -2.68 2.68 -8.50
N SER A 313 -1.62 2.79 -9.30
CA SER A 313 -0.62 1.73 -9.47
C SER A 313 0.14 1.29 -8.20
N LYS A 314 0.14 2.08 -7.11
CA LYS A 314 0.68 1.66 -5.81
C LYS A 314 -0.25 0.73 -5.03
N ASN A 315 -1.54 0.64 -5.37
CA ASN A 315 -2.50 -0.25 -4.72
C ASN A 315 -2.51 -1.68 -5.32
N PHE A 316 -1.59 -1.94 -6.23
CA PHE A 316 -1.36 -3.26 -6.84
C PHE A 316 0.07 -3.68 -6.59
N SER A 317 0.28 -4.82 -5.94
CA SER A 317 1.62 -5.30 -5.60
C SER A 317 1.80 -6.77 -5.93
N PHE A 318 3.06 -7.13 -6.02
CA PHE A 318 3.54 -8.49 -6.21
C PHE A 318 4.41 -8.88 -5.02
N MET A 319 4.40 -10.16 -4.68
CA MET A 319 5.22 -10.77 -3.65
C MET A 319 6.19 -11.76 -4.26
N MET A 320 7.38 -11.85 -3.70
CA MET A 320 8.37 -12.83 -4.12
C MET A 320 8.64 -13.83 -2.99
N ASP A 321 8.54 -15.12 -3.28
CA ASP A 321 8.86 -16.18 -2.33
C ASP A 321 10.38 -16.36 -2.17
N LYS A 322 10.78 -17.26 -1.25
CA LYS A 322 12.19 -17.55 -0.96
C LYS A 322 12.96 -18.11 -2.18
N ALA A 323 12.25 -18.69 -3.13
CA ALA A 323 12.83 -19.24 -4.37
C ALA A 323 12.89 -18.23 -5.52
N GLY A 324 12.51 -16.96 -5.28
CA GLY A 324 12.49 -15.91 -6.30
C GLY A 324 11.26 -15.96 -7.21
N ARG A 325 10.21 -16.74 -6.89
CA ARG A 325 9.00 -16.83 -7.70
C ARG A 325 8.02 -15.73 -7.30
N TRP A 326 7.47 -15.07 -8.28
CA TRP A 326 6.50 -13.99 -8.11
C TRP A 326 5.07 -14.48 -8.06
N SER A 327 4.26 -13.83 -7.23
CA SER A 327 2.81 -14.00 -7.13
C SER A 327 2.15 -12.63 -6.92
N LEU A 328 0.84 -12.55 -7.13
CA LEU A 328 0.08 -11.39 -6.66
C LEU A 328 0.18 -11.30 -5.13
N SER A 329 0.27 -10.09 -4.60
CA SER A 329 0.01 -9.87 -3.18
C SER A 329 -1.47 -10.09 -2.86
N PRO A 330 -1.84 -10.35 -1.60
CA PRO A 330 -3.20 -10.09 -1.16
C PRO A 330 -3.61 -8.66 -1.53
N VAL A 331 -4.91 -8.44 -1.83
CA VAL A 331 -5.40 -7.10 -2.12
C VAL A 331 -5.46 -6.26 -0.84
N TYR A 332 -5.23 -4.97 -0.98
CA TYR A 332 -5.22 -4.00 0.13
C TYR A 332 -5.75 -2.66 -0.37
N ASP A 333 -6.01 -1.76 0.56
CA ASP A 333 -6.54 -0.40 0.27
C ASP A 333 -7.86 -0.46 -0.52
N ILE A 334 -8.70 -1.44 -0.17
CA ILE A 334 -10.02 -1.65 -0.75
C ILE A 334 -11.02 -0.84 0.05
N ALA A 335 -11.48 0.27 -0.52
CA ALA A 335 -12.44 1.17 0.11
C ALA A 335 -13.29 1.90 -0.92
N TYR A 336 -14.46 2.37 -0.52
CA TYR A 336 -15.22 3.28 -1.34
C TYR A 336 -14.44 4.57 -1.61
N ASN A 337 -14.34 4.92 -2.89
CA ASN A 337 -13.74 6.18 -3.31
C ASN A 337 -14.43 6.69 -4.59
N SER A 338 -14.92 7.92 -4.58
CA SER A 338 -15.61 8.50 -5.74
C SER A 338 -14.69 8.93 -6.88
N GLY A 339 -13.37 8.86 -6.66
CA GLY A 339 -12.35 9.27 -7.62
C GLY A 339 -12.30 10.78 -7.87
N MET A 340 -11.17 11.25 -8.39
CA MET A 340 -11.03 12.64 -8.81
C MET A 340 -11.92 12.89 -10.04
N ASN A 341 -12.88 13.78 -9.92
CA ASN A 341 -13.88 14.08 -10.96
C ASN A 341 -14.67 12.84 -11.46
N GLY A 342 -14.76 11.80 -10.64
CA GLY A 342 -15.48 10.57 -10.95
C GLY A 342 -14.69 9.55 -11.79
N TYR A 343 -13.38 9.72 -11.95
CA TYR A 343 -12.55 8.83 -12.75
C TYR A 343 -11.82 7.78 -11.89
N HIS A 344 -11.68 6.58 -12.43
CA HIS A 344 -10.70 5.60 -12.02
C HIS A 344 -9.27 6.09 -12.33
N GLN A 345 -8.29 5.70 -11.56
CA GLN A 345 -6.88 5.99 -11.83
C GLN A 345 -6.32 5.10 -12.96
N MET A 346 -6.87 3.89 -13.14
CA MET A 346 -6.61 3.03 -14.29
C MET A 346 -7.89 2.84 -15.10
N ASP A 347 -7.81 3.03 -16.43
CA ASP A 347 -8.94 2.80 -17.29
C ASP A 347 -9.21 1.31 -17.57
N VAL A 348 -10.46 0.99 -17.90
CA VAL A 348 -10.92 -0.34 -18.30
C VAL A 348 -11.13 -0.35 -19.80
N ALA A 349 -10.13 -0.79 -20.56
CA ALA A 349 -10.18 -0.89 -22.02
C ALA A 349 -10.55 0.42 -22.74
N GLY A 350 -10.08 1.56 -22.19
CA GLY A 350 -10.26 2.92 -22.71
C GLY A 350 -11.38 3.72 -22.03
N GLU A 351 -12.03 3.19 -20.98
CA GLU A 351 -13.07 3.89 -20.23
C GLU A 351 -12.68 3.96 -18.72
N ALA A 352 -12.56 5.18 -18.20
CA ALA A 352 -12.14 5.40 -16.82
C ALA A 352 -13.25 5.98 -15.91
N ARG A 353 -14.36 6.45 -16.45
CA ARG A 353 -15.39 7.12 -15.65
C ARG A 353 -16.59 6.24 -15.37
N HIS A 354 -17.08 5.55 -16.41
CA HIS A 354 -18.27 4.71 -16.35
C HIS A 354 -18.03 3.37 -17.08
N PRO A 355 -17.10 2.51 -16.59
CA PRO A 355 -16.87 1.21 -17.21
C PRO A 355 -18.15 0.36 -17.20
N THR A 356 -18.44 -0.29 -18.33
CA THR A 356 -19.61 -1.14 -18.53
C THR A 356 -19.21 -2.59 -18.70
N LEU A 357 -20.19 -3.50 -18.74
CA LEU A 357 -19.98 -4.93 -19.07
C LEU A 357 -19.13 -5.09 -20.35
N THR A 358 -19.41 -4.28 -21.39
CA THR A 358 -18.67 -4.33 -22.66
C THR A 358 -17.18 -4.02 -22.47
N HIS A 359 -16.84 -3.05 -21.63
CA HIS A 359 -15.45 -2.69 -21.35
C HIS A 359 -14.73 -3.78 -20.56
N LEU A 360 -15.39 -4.38 -19.56
CA LEU A 360 -14.84 -5.49 -18.78
C LEU A 360 -14.64 -6.74 -19.65
N LEU A 361 -15.59 -7.11 -20.51
CA LEU A 361 -15.45 -8.24 -21.43
C LEU A 361 -14.36 -7.99 -22.49
N LYS A 362 -14.21 -6.75 -22.95
CA LYS A 362 -13.11 -6.34 -23.85
C LYS A 362 -11.76 -6.46 -23.13
N LEU A 363 -11.64 -6.01 -21.87
CA LEU A 363 -10.44 -6.17 -21.06
C LEU A 363 -10.09 -7.65 -20.89
N ALA A 364 -11.07 -8.48 -20.53
CA ALA A 364 -10.88 -9.92 -20.38
C ALA A 364 -10.37 -10.57 -21.66
N LYS A 365 -10.97 -10.23 -22.83
CA LYS A 365 -10.51 -10.71 -24.15
C LYS A 365 -9.08 -10.30 -24.45
N LEU A 366 -8.69 -9.06 -24.18
CA LEU A 366 -7.33 -8.55 -24.38
C LEU A 366 -6.31 -9.19 -23.46
N ALA A 367 -6.75 -9.67 -22.28
CA ALA A 367 -5.94 -10.39 -21.31
C ALA A 367 -5.99 -11.93 -21.48
N ASP A 368 -6.53 -12.45 -22.59
CA ASP A 368 -6.70 -13.88 -22.90
C ASP A 368 -7.48 -14.65 -21.82
N ILE A 369 -8.48 -14.03 -21.21
CA ILE A 369 -9.42 -14.68 -20.30
C ILE A 369 -10.63 -15.17 -21.11
N LYS A 370 -10.98 -16.45 -20.94
CA LYS A 370 -12.15 -17.03 -21.62
C LYS A 370 -13.44 -16.27 -21.23
N GLN A 371 -14.28 -15.97 -22.21
CA GLN A 371 -15.50 -15.16 -22.01
C GLN A 371 -16.42 -15.73 -20.91
N ASN A 372 -16.65 -17.05 -20.89
CA ASN A 372 -17.47 -17.68 -19.85
C ASN A 372 -16.87 -17.51 -18.45
N LYS A 373 -15.54 -17.52 -18.31
CA LYS A 373 -14.86 -17.29 -17.04
C LYS A 373 -14.96 -15.83 -16.62
N ALA A 374 -14.75 -14.91 -17.57
CA ALA A 374 -14.89 -13.47 -17.31
C ALA A 374 -16.32 -13.13 -16.86
N GLN A 375 -17.35 -13.67 -17.56
CA GLN A 375 -18.75 -13.49 -17.18
C GLN A 375 -19.02 -14.03 -15.78
N ALA A 376 -18.57 -15.25 -15.46
CA ALA A 376 -18.76 -15.84 -14.13
C ALA A 376 -18.11 -15.01 -13.01
N ILE A 377 -16.94 -14.38 -13.27
CA ILE A 377 -16.30 -13.46 -12.31
C ILE A 377 -17.16 -12.21 -12.12
N ILE A 378 -17.65 -11.61 -13.19
CA ILE A 378 -18.49 -10.41 -13.14
C ILE A 378 -19.79 -10.72 -12.39
N ASP A 379 -20.48 -11.80 -12.75
CA ASP A 379 -21.73 -12.20 -12.11
C ASP A 379 -21.57 -12.47 -10.60
N GLN A 380 -20.45 -13.08 -10.19
CA GLN A 380 -20.12 -13.28 -8.79
C GLN A 380 -19.98 -11.95 -8.04
N VAL A 381 -19.22 -11.01 -8.59
CA VAL A 381 -19.01 -9.70 -7.93
C VAL A 381 -20.30 -8.89 -7.89
N VAL A 382 -21.11 -8.93 -8.95
CA VAL A 382 -22.46 -8.31 -8.97
C VAL A 382 -23.34 -8.89 -7.86
N SER A 383 -23.40 -10.21 -7.74
CA SER A 383 -24.20 -10.87 -6.69
C SER A 383 -23.78 -10.46 -5.28
N VAL A 384 -22.46 -10.34 -5.03
CA VAL A 384 -21.94 -9.85 -3.75
C VAL A 384 -22.34 -8.39 -3.51
N ALA A 385 -22.28 -7.55 -4.54
CA ALA A 385 -22.65 -6.14 -4.44
C ALA A 385 -24.17 -5.98 -4.18
N GLU A 386 -25.02 -6.77 -4.82
CA GLU A 386 -26.46 -6.82 -4.53
C GLU A 386 -26.74 -7.23 -3.08
N GLY A 387 -26.04 -8.27 -2.58
CA GLY A 387 -26.10 -8.70 -1.19
C GLY A 387 -25.68 -7.58 -0.23
N PHE A 388 -24.58 -6.89 -0.51
CA PHE A 388 -24.12 -5.75 0.30
C PHE A 388 -25.16 -4.63 0.39
N LEU A 389 -25.84 -4.30 -0.71
CA LEU A 389 -26.89 -3.27 -0.72
C LEU A 389 -28.10 -3.61 0.17
N THR A 390 -28.31 -4.88 0.50
CA THR A 390 -29.40 -5.28 1.41
C THR A 390 -29.03 -5.09 2.89
N VAL A 391 -27.76 -5.16 3.22
CA VAL A 391 -27.29 -5.16 4.61
C VAL A 391 -26.66 -3.86 5.08
N ILE A 392 -26.16 -3.00 4.16
CA ILE A 392 -25.41 -1.78 4.51
C ILE A 392 -26.17 -0.85 5.46
N ASN A 393 -27.50 -0.76 5.35
CA ASN A 393 -28.32 0.08 6.22
C ASN A 393 -28.45 -0.45 7.65
N GLY A 394 -28.04 -1.69 7.92
CA GLY A 394 -27.97 -2.27 9.26
C GLY A 394 -26.73 -1.87 10.05
N TYR A 395 -25.79 -1.16 9.45
CA TYR A 395 -24.55 -0.71 10.07
C TYR A 395 -24.60 0.77 10.41
N GLU A 396 -23.87 1.16 11.46
CA GLU A 396 -23.78 2.56 11.94
C GLU A 396 -22.83 3.41 11.05
N ILE A 397 -23.18 3.51 9.77
CA ILE A 397 -22.48 4.37 8.81
C ILE A 397 -23.22 5.70 8.71
N GLN A 398 -22.45 6.80 8.62
CA GLN A 398 -23.02 8.14 8.40
C GLN A 398 -23.97 8.11 7.19
N LYS A 399 -25.19 8.63 7.37
CA LYS A 399 -26.28 8.45 6.39
C LYS A 399 -25.96 8.99 5.00
N GLU A 400 -25.29 10.13 4.94
CA GLU A 400 -24.88 10.75 3.68
C GLU A 400 -23.90 9.84 2.92
N LEU A 401 -22.91 9.28 3.64
CA LEU A 401 -21.94 8.34 3.08
C LEU A 401 -22.61 7.04 2.62
N SER A 402 -23.48 6.45 3.45
CA SER A 402 -24.21 5.22 3.12
C SER A 402 -25.08 5.43 1.86
N ASN A 403 -25.82 6.53 1.78
CA ASN A 403 -26.65 6.86 0.62
C ASN A 403 -25.82 7.01 -0.66
N GLN A 404 -24.66 7.67 -0.57
CA GLN A 404 -23.76 7.84 -1.71
C GLN A 404 -23.21 6.50 -2.20
N VAL A 405 -22.72 5.66 -1.28
CA VAL A 405 -22.23 4.30 -1.57
C VAL A 405 -23.33 3.47 -2.26
N ILE A 406 -24.55 3.47 -1.72
CA ILE A 406 -25.69 2.74 -2.29
C ILE A 406 -26.00 3.25 -3.71
N HIS A 407 -26.01 4.58 -3.89
CA HIS A 407 -26.30 5.19 -5.19
C HIS A 407 -25.29 4.72 -6.24
N ASP A 408 -23.99 4.83 -5.93
CA ASP A 408 -22.93 4.57 -6.91
C ASP A 408 -22.82 3.07 -7.23
N ILE A 409 -22.92 2.19 -6.21
CA ILE A 409 -22.92 0.73 -6.46
C ILE A 409 -24.12 0.30 -7.30
N LYS A 410 -25.33 0.84 -7.03
CA LYS A 410 -26.52 0.56 -7.87
C LYS A 410 -26.32 1.01 -9.31
N ALA A 411 -25.75 2.21 -9.51
CA ALA A 411 -25.44 2.70 -10.85
C ALA A 411 -24.45 1.77 -11.57
N ASN A 412 -23.40 1.33 -10.90
CA ASN A 412 -22.40 0.43 -11.46
C ASN A 412 -22.98 -0.96 -11.76
N ILE A 413 -23.81 -1.54 -10.89
CA ILE A 413 -24.52 -2.81 -11.17
C ILE A 413 -25.37 -2.68 -12.44
N ASN A 414 -26.11 -1.59 -12.59
CA ASN A 414 -26.93 -1.35 -13.79
C ASN A 414 -26.10 -1.33 -15.08
N GLN A 415 -24.84 -0.83 -15.02
CA GLN A 415 -23.92 -0.85 -16.17
C GLN A 415 -23.44 -2.28 -16.51
N MET A 416 -23.55 -3.23 -15.58
CA MET A 416 -23.17 -4.65 -15.79
C MET A 416 -24.33 -5.48 -16.34
N VAL A 417 -25.58 -5.07 -16.14
CA VAL A 417 -26.78 -5.84 -16.50
C VAL A 417 -27.42 -5.35 -17.81
N ASN A 418 -27.28 -4.07 -18.15
CA ASN A 418 -27.83 -3.52 -19.39
C ASN A 418 -27.08 -4.06 -20.62
N ARG A 419 -27.71 -5.03 -21.27
CA ARG A 419 -27.31 -5.65 -22.53
C ARG A 419 -27.69 -4.79 -23.73
#